data_dead98e954fa256f0438275d59112b84
#
_entry.id   dead98e954fa256f0438275d59112b84
#
_cell.length_a   1.000
_cell.length_b   1.000
_cell.length_c   1.000
_cell.angle_alpha   90.00
_cell.angle_beta   90.00
_cell.angle_gamma   90.00
#
_symmetry.space_group_name_H-M   'P 1'
#
loop_
_entity.id
_entity.type
_entity.pdbx_description
1 polymer ?
#
loop_
_entity_poly.entity_id
_entity_poly.type
_entity_poly.pdbx_seq_one_letter_code
_entity_poly.pdbx_strand_id
1 'polypeptide(L)'
;MILSWLSGMLLAIGHHLFCARINGARVEETYTSQIWTVRIATGIAFLVKTLFVISAGIAYTQYQWLTTRSKTFKIRQIDAISSVLANPLAFCETRAWARFPALSLLAGITWSVYESFLLRLRLTLVVEGYFLLQQLLHRQR
;
A
#
# COMPACT_ATOMS: atom_id res chain seq x y z
N MET A 1 1.17 13.93 7.63
CA MET A 1 0.87 12.66 8.32
C MET A 1 -0.60 12.57 8.74
N ILE A 2 -1.09 13.40 9.67
CA ILE A 2 -2.48 13.32 10.17
C ILE A 2 -3.50 13.48 9.05
N LEU A 3 -3.32 14.45 8.16
CA LEU A 3 -4.24 14.70 7.04
C LEU A 3 -4.33 13.51 6.08
N SER A 4 -3.19 12.92 5.69
CA SER A 4 -3.17 11.75 4.80
C SER A 4 -3.79 10.52 5.46
N TRP A 5 -3.58 10.35 6.77
CA TRP A 5 -4.18 9.27 7.54
C TRP A 5 -5.71 9.43 7.65
N LEU A 6 -6.20 10.63 7.98
CA LEU A 6 -7.63 10.93 8.04
C LEU A 6 -8.31 10.77 6.69
N SER A 7 -7.67 11.26 5.60
CA SER A 7 -8.19 11.08 4.24
C SER A 7 -8.29 9.61 3.86
N GLY A 8 -7.28 8.81 4.21
CA GLY A 8 -7.29 7.36 3.98
C GLY A 8 -8.43 6.67 4.75
N MET A 9 -8.67 7.08 5.98
CA MET A 9 -9.74 6.54 6.83
C MET A 9 -11.13 6.90 6.30
N LEU A 10 -11.35 8.15 5.91
CA LEU A 10 -12.61 8.60 5.31
C LEU A 10 -12.89 7.86 4.00
N LEU A 11 -11.87 7.70 3.16
CA LEU A 11 -12.00 6.95 1.91
C LEU A 11 -12.30 5.48 2.14
N ALA A 12 -11.70 4.86 3.17
CA ALA A 12 -11.96 3.46 3.54
C ALA A 12 -13.41 3.26 4.00
N ILE A 13 -13.94 4.19 4.82
CA ILE A 13 -15.34 4.19 5.24
C ILE A 13 -16.26 4.36 4.02
N GLY A 14 -15.96 5.32 3.14
CA GLY A 14 -16.70 5.52 1.91
C GLY A 14 -16.72 4.28 1.00
N HIS A 15 -15.58 3.61 0.87
CA HIS A 15 -15.47 2.36 0.14
C HIS A 15 -16.32 1.24 0.75
N HIS A 16 -16.29 1.11 2.07
CA HIS A 16 -17.12 0.12 2.77
C HIS A 16 -18.61 0.38 2.58
N LEU A 17 -19.06 1.63 2.70
CA LEU A 17 -20.46 2.01 2.46
C LEU A 17 -20.88 1.78 1.00
N PHE A 18 -19.99 2.06 0.05
CA PHE A 18 -20.21 1.78 -1.37
C PHE A 18 -20.41 0.28 -1.61
N CYS A 19 -19.50 -0.57 -1.10
CA CYS A 19 -19.63 -2.02 -1.21
C CYS A 19 -20.88 -2.55 -0.50
N ALA A 20 -21.23 -2.02 0.67
CA ALA A 20 -22.42 -2.42 1.42
C ALA A 20 -23.73 -2.11 0.68
N ARG A 21 -23.79 -0.98 -0.05
CA ARG A 21 -24.97 -0.61 -0.87
C ARG A 21 -25.16 -1.52 -2.09
N ILE A 22 -24.06 -2.03 -2.64
CA ILE A 22 -24.13 -2.91 -3.82
C ILE A 22 -24.36 -4.36 -3.42
N ASN A 23 -24.09 -4.71 -2.16
CA ASN A 23 -24.28 -6.07 -1.65
C ASN A 23 -25.76 -6.47 -1.67
N GLY A 24 -26.10 -7.46 -2.50
CA GLY A 24 -27.48 -7.96 -2.67
C GLY A 24 -28.31 -7.29 -3.78
N ALA A 25 -27.78 -6.24 -4.44
CA ALA A 25 -28.44 -5.65 -5.61
C ALA A 25 -28.31 -6.57 -6.83
N ARG A 26 -29.42 -6.80 -7.57
CA ARG A 26 -29.38 -7.52 -8.84
C ARG A 26 -28.59 -6.68 -9.85
N VAL A 27 -27.76 -7.36 -10.66
CA VAL A 27 -26.90 -6.72 -11.66
C VAL A 27 -27.71 -5.85 -12.67
N GLU A 28 -28.95 -6.25 -12.93
CA GLU A 28 -29.88 -5.56 -13.85
C GLU A 28 -30.44 -4.25 -13.29
N GLU A 29 -30.44 -4.08 -11.95
CA GLU A 29 -30.96 -2.88 -11.28
C GLU A 29 -29.88 -1.84 -10.98
N THR A 30 -28.61 -2.17 -11.24
CA THR A 30 -27.48 -1.29 -10.95
C THR A 30 -27.21 -0.39 -12.15
N TYR A 31 -27.23 0.94 -11.96
CA TYR A 31 -26.94 1.95 -12.99
C TYR A 31 -25.58 1.79 -13.68
N THR A 32 -24.70 1.00 -13.13
CA THR A 32 -23.32 0.81 -13.61
C THR A 32 -23.10 -0.68 -13.91
N SER A 33 -22.50 -0.98 -15.08
CA SER A 33 -22.16 -2.36 -15.41
C SER A 33 -21.23 -2.96 -14.35
N GLN A 34 -21.35 -4.25 -14.09
CA GLN A 34 -20.55 -4.98 -13.09
C GLN A 34 -19.04 -4.74 -13.23
N ILE A 35 -18.56 -4.61 -14.47
CA ILE A 35 -17.15 -4.35 -14.79
C ILE A 35 -16.70 -3.01 -14.23
N TRP A 36 -17.51 -1.95 -14.40
CA TRP A 36 -17.18 -0.62 -13.87
C TRP A 36 -17.23 -0.56 -12.35
N THR A 37 -18.19 -1.24 -11.74
CA THR A 37 -18.32 -1.34 -10.28
C THR A 37 -17.05 -1.95 -9.67
N VAL A 38 -16.57 -3.06 -10.23
CA VAL A 38 -15.33 -3.72 -9.77
C VAL A 38 -14.12 -2.81 -9.97
N ARG A 39 -14.00 -2.14 -11.11
CA ARG A 39 -12.90 -1.21 -11.40
C ARG A 39 -12.85 -0.04 -10.43
N ILE A 40 -13.99 0.58 -10.16
CA ILE A 40 -14.11 1.71 -9.21
C ILE A 40 -13.75 1.24 -7.79
N ALA A 41 -14.31 0.13 -7.35
CA ALA A 41 -14.02 -0.44 -6.03
C ALA A 41 -12.53 -0.76 -5.85
N THR A 42 -11.91 -1.36 -6.87
CA THR A 42 -10.48 -1.65 -6.87
C THR A 42 -9.65 -0.36 -6.85
N GLY A 43 -10.01 0.64 -7.66
CA GLY A 43 -9.34 1.94 -7.69
C GLY A 43 -9.37 2.64 -6.34
N ILE A 44 -10.52 2.68 -5.67
CA ILE A 44 -10.66 3.27 -4.34
C ILE A 44 -9.81 2.50 -3.31
N ALA A 45 -9.81 1.18 -3.35
CA ALA A 45 -8.99 0.37 -2.45
C ALA A 45 -7.49 0.64 -2.60
N PHE A 46 -7.01 0.84 -3.85
CA PHE A 46 -5.64 1.25 -4.11
C PHE A 46 -5.32 2.63 -3.56
N LEU A 47 -6.24 3.57 -3.70
CA LEU A 47 -6.07 4.95 -3.23
C LEU A 47 -5.99 5.01 -1.69
N VAL A 48 -6.87 4.29 -1.00
CA VAL A 48 -6.82 4.11 0.46
C VAL A 48 -5.46 3.57 0.91
N LYS A 49 -4.99 2.52 0.24
CA LYS A 49 -3.71 1.88 0.57
C LYS A 49 -2.53 2.83 0.37
N THR A 50 -2.53 3.58 -0.73
CA THR A 50 -1.49 4.58 -1.03
C THR A 50 -1.42 5.67 0.04
N LEU A 51 -2.57 6.16 0.50
CA LEU A 51 -2.64 7.18 1.55
C LEU A 51 -2.08 6.66 2.89
N PHE A 52 -2.34 5.42 3.25
CA PHE A 52 -1.75 4.81 4.44
C PHE A 52 -0.25 4.60 4.32
N VAL A 53 0.26 4.16 3.16
CA VAL A 53 1.70 4.02 2.91
C VAL A 53 2.41 5.36 3.02
N ILE A 54 1.86 6.41 2.41
CA ILE A 54 2.40 7.78 2.52
C ILE A 54 2.42 8.23 3.97
N SER A 55 1.33 8.02 4.72
CA SER A 55 1.25 8.37 6.13
C SER A 55 2.31 7.66 6.97
N ALA A 56 2.49 6.36 6.75
CA ALA A 56 3.50 5.55 7.44
C ALA A 56 4.93 5.99 7.10
N GLY A 57 5.20 6.30 5.83
CA GLY A 57 6.50 6.81 5.39
C GLY A 57 6.86 8.15 6.03
N ILE A 58 5.89 9.08 6.12
CA ILE A 58 6.09 10.36 6.80
C ILE A 58 6.34 10.13 8.30
N ALA A 59 5.58 9.24 8.95
CA ALA A 59 5.77 8.90 10.36
C ALA A 59 7.17 8.31 10.61
N TYR A 60 7.62 7.40 9.73
CA TYR A 60 8.95 6.83 9.78
C TYR A 60 10.04 7.90 9.71
N THR A 61 9.95 8.80 8.74
CA THR A 61 10.92 9.89 8.56
C THR A 61 10.98 10.82 9.77
N GLN A 62 9.83 11.19 10.32
CA GLN A 62 9.76 12.03 11.52
C GLN A 62 10.38 11.34 12.73
N TYR A 63 10.07 10.07 12.94
CA TYR A 63 10.63 9.30 14.05
C TYR A 63 12.13 9.03 13.86
N GLN A 64 12.59 8.83 12.64
CA GLN A 64 14.01 8.73 12.29
C GLN A 64 14.74 10.02 12.69
N TRP A 65 14.22 11.19 12.29
CA TRP A 65 14.78 12.49 12.66
C TRP A 65 14.87 12.69 14.17
N LEU A 66 13.79 12.37 14.89
CA LEU A 66 13.75 12.48 16.35
C LEU A 66 14.82 11.59 17.01
N THR A 67 14.95 10.37 16.53
CA THR A 67 15.89 9.38 17.04
C THR A 67 17.34 9.78 16.74
N THR A 68 17.60 10.29 15.53
CA THR A 68 18.95 10.72 15.11
C THR A 68 19.42 11.94 15.90
N ARG A 69 18.51 12.82 16.30
CA ARG A 69 18.86 13.99 17.15
C ARG A 69 19.10 13.64 18.62
N SER A 70 18.47 12.57 19.10
CA SER A 70 18.54 12.19 20.53
C SER A 70 19.67 11.23 20.87
N LYS A 71 20.30 10.58 19.89
CA LYS A 71 21.33 9.55 20.10
C LYS A 71 22.49 9.72 19.13
N THR A 72 23.68 9.37 19.59
CA THR A 72 24.87 9.31 18.75
C THR A 72 24.87 8.07 17.85
N PHE A 73 24.98 8.26 16.55
CA PHE A 73 25.03 7.20 15.55
C PHE A 73 26.37 7.17 14.83
N LYS A 74 26.77 5.99 14.41
CA LYS A 74 27.81 5.85 13.38
C LYS A 74 27.18 6.17 12.01
N ILE A 75 27.95 6.81 11.13
CA ILE A 75 27.47 7.21 9.77
C ILE A 75 26.84 6.02 9.04
N ARG A 76 27.45 4.85 9.11
CA ARG A 76 26.91 3.62 8.52
C ARG A 76 25.52 3.21 9.04
N GLN A 77 25.21 3.50 10.32
CA GLN A 77 23.89 3.22 10.88
C GLN A 77 22.84 4.20 10.40
N ILE A 78 23.22 5.48 10.19
CA ILE A 78 22.33 6.48 9.63
C ILE A 78 21.99 6.11 8.19
N ASP A 79 22.99 5.68 7.42
CA ASP A 79 22.80 5.25 6.04
C ASP A 79 21.89 4.03 5.92
N ALA A 80 22.11 3.01 6.75
CA ALA A 80 21.23 1.82 6.81
C ALA A 80 19.76 2.18 7.17
N ILE A 81 19.56 3.08 8.15
CA ILE A 81 18.23 3.52 8.56
C ILE A 81 17.56 4.35 7.44
N SER A 82 18.32 5.19 6.75
CA SER A 82 17.77 6.05 5.68
C SER A 82 17.43 5.26 4.42
N SER A 83 18.20 4.24 4.10
CA SER A 83 18.04 3.44 2.88
C SER A 83 16.93 2.37 3.00
N VAL A 84 16.46 2.05 4.20
CA VAL A 84 15.52 0.94 4.43
C VAL A 84 14.18 1.11 3.69
N LEU A 85 13.70 2.33 3.52
CA LEU A 85 12.47 2.58 2.76
C LEU A 85 12.64 2.31 1.26
N ALA A 86 13.86 2.44 0.76
CA ALA A 86 14.19 2.20 -0.66
C ALA A 86 14.71 0.79 -0.91
N ASN A 87 15.38 0.18 0.10
CA ASN A 87 16.04 -1.10 -0.07
C ASN A 87 15.78 -2.04 1.14
N PRO A 88 15.01 -3.14 0.96
CA PRO A 88 14.73 -4.11 2.04
C PRO A 88 16.00 -4.80 2.56
N LEU A 89 17.05 -4.92 1.72
CA LEU A 89 18.31 -5.55 2.15
C LEU A 89 19.00 -4.77 3.28
N ALA A 90 18.67 -3.49 3.47
CA ALA A 90 19.14 -2.72 4.62
C ALA A 90 18.68 -3.29 5.98
N PHE A 91 17.61 -4.11 6.00
CA PHE A 91 17.22 -4.86 7.18
C PHE A 91 18.25 -5.91 7.62
N CYS A 92 19.11 -6.38 6.73
CA CYS A 92 20.15 -7.35 7.06
C CYS A 92 21.23 -6.78 8.00
N GLU A 93 21.28 -5.47 8.19
CA GLU A 93 22.16 -4.82 9.15
C GLU A 93 21.62 -4.90 10.58
N THR A 94 21.55 -6.13 11.09
CA THR A 94 20.89 -6.49 12.37
C THR A 94 21.31 -5.66 13.58
N ARG A 95 22.57 -5.20 13.64
CA ARG A 95 23.09 -4.37 14.76
C ARG A 95 22.41 -3.00 14.88
N ALA A 96 22.02 -2.39 13.76
CA ALA A 96 21.31 -1.11 13.76
C ALA A 96 19.89 -1.29 14.28
N TRP A 97 19.21 -2.34 13.84
CA TRP A 97 17.80 -2.60 14.14
C TRP A 97 17.56 -3.10 15.57
N ALA A 98 18.46 -3.94 16.12
CA ALA A 98 18.36 -4.39 17.50
C ALA A 98 18.43 -3.23 18.52
N ARG A 99 19.07 -2.12 18.15
CA ARG A 99 19.18 -0.93 19.01
C ARG A 99 17.95 -0.01 18.93
N PHE A 100 17.12 -0.16 17.89
CA PHE A 100 15.96 0.71 17.62
C PHE A 100 14.73 -0.11 17.21
N PRO A 101 14.14 -0.86 18.15
CA PRO A 101 13.04 -1.79 17.83
C PRO A 101 11.80 -1.08 17.26
N ALA A 102 11.52 0.15 17.70
CA ALA A 102 10.39 0.92 17.18
C ALA A 102 10.59 1.34 15.70
N LEU A 103 11.81 1.70 15.29
CA LEU A 103 12.11 1.99 13.88
C LEU A 103 12.01 0.72 13.02
N SER A 104 12.49 -0.42 13.52
CA SER A 104 12.40 -1.70 12.80
C SER A 104 10.95 -2.14 12.62
N LEU A 105 10.11 -1.98 13.63
CA LEU A 105 8.67 -2.26 13.55
C LEU A 105 7.97 -1.36 12.53
N LEU A 106 8.21 -0.05 12.58
CA LEU A 106 7.63 0.90 11.63
C LEU A 106 8.07 0.61 10.19
N ALA A 107 9.35 0.32 9.98
CA ALA A 107 9.87 -0.05 8.68
C ALA A 107 9.27 -1.36 8.18
N GLY A 108 9.15 -2.38 9.05
CA GLY A 108 8.54 -3.67 8.73
C GLY A 108 7.06 -3.54 8.34
N ILE A 109 6.30 -2.73 9.07
CA ILE A 109 4.89 -2.43 8.74
C ILE A 109 4.81 -1.74 7.38
N THR A 110 5.65 -0.73 7.13
CA THR A 110 5.66 0.01 5.85
C THR A 110 5.97 -0.94 4.68
N TRP A 111 6.97 -1.81 4.84
CA TRP A 111 7.33 -2.82 3.85
C TRP A 111 6.25 -3.86 3.63
N SER A 112 5.66 -4.41 4.69
CA SER A 112 4.57 -5.38 4.60
C SER A 112 3.38 -4.84 3.80
N VAL A 113 3.03 -3.57 4.01
CA VAL A 113 1.97 -2.91 3.25
C VAL A 113 2.38 -2.69 1.79
N TYR A 114 3.64 -2.32 1.54
CA TYR A 114 4.19 -2.09 0.19
C TYR A 114 4.25 -3.39 -0.63
N GLU A 115 4.81 -4.46 -0.09
CA GLU A 115 4.88 -5.80 -0.71
C GLU A 115 3.49 -6.31 -1.09
N SER A 116 2.55 -6.26 -0.16
CA SER A 116 1.18 -6.70 -0.43
C SER A 116 0.47 -5.86 -1.51
N PHE A 117 0.90 -4.60 -1.71
CA PHE A 117 0.43 -3.73 -2.79
C PHE A 117 1.01 -4.18 -4.14
N LEU A 118 2.32 -4.38 -4.23
CA LEU A 118 2.99 -4.79 -5.46
C LEU A 118 2.50 -6.16 -5.92
N LEU A 119 2.32 -7.10 -5.00
CA LEU A 119 1.86 -8.46 -5.32
C LEU A 119 0.44 -8.43 -5.92
N ARG A 120 -0.47 -7.65 -5.34
CA ARG A 120 -1.82 -7.49 -5.87
C ARG A 120 -1.82 -6.79 -7.22
N LEU A 121 -1.01 -5.73 -7.39
CA LEU A 121 -0.91 -5.02 -8.67
C LEU A 121 -0.41 -5.95 -9.77
N ARG A 122 0.61 -6.75 -9.50
CA ARG A 122 1.11 -7.76 -10.44
C ARG A 122 0.05 -8.80 -10.79
N LEU A 123 -0.67 -9.32 -9.80
CA LEU A 123 -1.75 -10.29 -10.03
C LEU A 123 -2.88 -9.71 -10.89
N THR A 124 -3.30 -8.47 -10.61
CA THR A 124 -4.35 -7.80 -11.38
C THR A 124 -3.93 -7.59 -12.83
N LEU A 125 -2.69 -7.13 -13.07
CA LEU A 125 -2.17 -6.93 -14.43
C LEU A 125 -2.05 -8.25 -15.19
N VAL A 126 -1.64 -9.33 -14.54
CA VAL A 126 -1.55 -10.67 -15.15
C VAL A 126 -2.94 -11.18 -15.51
N VAL A 127 -3.92 -11.06 -14.63
CA VAL A 127 -5.31 -11.49 -14.87
C VAL A 127 -5.95 -10.69 -15.99
N GLU A 128 -5.80 -9.34 -16.00
CA GLU A 128 -6.31 -8.51 -17.11
C GLU A 128 -5.61 -8.84 -18.44
N GLY A 129 -4.30 -9.05 -18.43
CA GLY A 129 -3.55 -9.50 -19.60
C GLY A 129 -4.06 -10.83 -20.16
N TYR A 130 -4.35 -11.80 -19.30
CA TYR A 130 -4.94 -13.09 -19.69
C TYR A 130 -6.33 -12.94 -20.31
N PHE A 131 -7.17 -12.07 -19.73
CA PHE A 131 -8.54 -11.83 -20.21
C PHE A 131 -8.54 -11.18 -21.60
N LEU A 132 -7.66 -10.20 -21.81
CA LEU A 132 -7.48 -9.54 -23.13
C LEU A 132 -6.98 -10.53 -24.18
N LEU A 133 -6.06 -11.40 -23.82
CA LEU A 133 -5.51 -12.42 -24.72
C LEU A 133 -6.58 -13.45 -25.14
N GLN A 134 -7.43 -13.88 -24.21
CA GLN A 134 -8.57 -14.75 -24.51
C GLN A 134 -9.61 -14.06 -25.43
N GLN A 135 -9.90 -12.79 -25.20
CA GLN A 135 -10.81 -12.05 -26.07
C GLN A 135 -10.28 -11.89 -27.49
N LEU A 136 -8.96 -11.66 -27.65
CA LEU A 136 -8.34 -11.56 -28.97
C LEU A 136 -8.37 -12.91 -29.70
N LEU A 137 -8.11 -14.01 -29.01
CA LEU A 137 -8.16 -15.37 -29.60
C LEU A 137 -9.59 -15.76 -30.01
N HIS A 138 -10.60 -15.32 -29.27
CA HIS A 138 -12.00 -15.62 -29.59
C HIS A 138 -12.52 -14.80 -30.79
N ARG A 139 -11.91 -13.64 -31.08
CA ARG A 139 -12.29 -12.76 -32.20
C ARG A 139 -11.68 -13.22 -33.54
N GLN A 140 -10.68 -14.09 -33.51
CA GLN A 140 -10.03 -14.63 -34.70
C GLN A 140 -10.62 -15.98 -35.16
N ARG A 141 -11.58 -16.52 -34.41
CA ARG A 141 -12.39 -17.70 -34.81
C ARG A 141 -13.77 -17.27 -35.28
#